data_214227c80b31098fe9ba3d3c83fda048
#
_entry.id   214227c80b31098fe9ba3d3c83fda048
#
_cell.length_a   1.000
_cell.length_b   1.000
_cell.length_c   1.000
_cell.angle_alpha   90.00
_cell.angle_beta   90.00
_cell.angle_gamma   90.00
#
_symmetry.space_group_name_H-M   'P 1'
#
loop_
_entity.id
_entity.type
_entity.pdbx_description
1 polymer ?
#
loop_
_entity_poly.entity_id
_entity_poly.type
_entity_poly.pdbx_seq_one_letter_code
_entity_poly.pdbx_strand_id
1 'polypeptide(L)'
;MKTIKIGLIGAGGNTRTRHIPGFKAIENIELSAVANRSMESSKKIAAEFGVRNVATNWRHIIENPDIDAVCIGTWPYMHCPITIAALENQKHVLCEARMALNAREAHKMVDTSRKNPHLVAQIVPAPHTLAIDQTIIEL
;
A
#
# COMPACT_ATOMS: atom_id res chain seq x y z
N MET A 1 18.30 -1.16 14.56
CA MET A 1 17.61 -0.41 13.46
C MET A 1 16.27 0.12 13.95
N LYS A 2 15.78 1.24 13.39
CA LYS A 2 14.42 1.75 13.69
C LYS A 2 13.39 0.76 13.15
N THR A 3 12.36 0.42 13.92
CA THR A 3 11.22 -0.37 13.44
C THR A 3 10.38 0.47 12.49
N ILE A 4 10.06 -0.07 11.33
CA ILE A 4 9.16 0.55 10.34
C ILE A 4 7.75 0.04 10.60
N LYS A 5 6.82 0.95 10.87
CA LYS A 5 5.42 0.65 11.14
C LYS A 5 4.58 0.79 9.88
N ILE A 6 3.93 -0.29 9.49
CA ILE A 6 3.12 -0.36 8.26
C ILE A 6 1.64 -0.38 8.61
N GLY A 7 0.88 0.49 7.94
CA GLY A 7 -0.57 0.45 7.91
C GLY A 7 -1.10 -0.31 6.69
N LEU A 8 -2.03 -1.22 6.90
CA LEU A 8 -2.68 -1.99 5.85
C LEU A 8 -4.02 -1.35 5.48
N ILE A 9 -4.18 -0.95 4.22
CA ILE A 9 -5.41 -0.36 3.71
C ILE A 9 -5.97 -1.27 2.61
N GLY A 10 -7.02 -2.03 2.93
CA GLY A 10 -7.60 -3.02 2.03
C GLY A 10 -6.83 -4.35 2.04
N ALA A 11 -6.82 -5.03 3.18
CA ALA A 11 -6.21 -6.35 3.32
C ALA A 11 -7.09 -7.45 2.71
N GLY A 12 -7.21 -7.46 1.38
CA GLY A 12 -7.87 -8.48 0.58
C GLY A 12 -7.01 -9.73 0.36
N GLY A 13 -7.42 -10.59 -0.59
CA GLY A 13 -6.77 -11.87 -0.86
C GLY A 13 -5.27 -11.76 -1.10
N ASN A 14 -4.84 -10.90 -2.00
CA ASN A 14 -3.43 -10.74 -2.33
C ASN A 14 -2.61 -10.19 -1.16
N THR A 15 -3.13 -9.18 -0.46
CA THR A 15 -2.50 -8.63 0.74
C THR A 15 -2.31 -9.71 1.82
N ARG A 16 -3.33 -10.55 2.05
CA ARG A 16 -3.26 -11.64 3.04
C ARG A 16 -2.24 -12.72 2.68
N THR A 17 -2.19 -13.12 1.41
CA THR A 17 -1.41 -14.29 0.96
C THR A 17 0.00 -13.95 0.54
N ARG A 18 0.30 -12.69 0.21
CA ARG A 18 1.60 -12.24 -0.32
C ARG A 18 2.23 -11.15 0.54
N HIS A 19 1.56 -10.00 0.70
CA HIS A 19 2.18 -8.86 1.36
C HIS A 19 2.40 -9.06 2.85
N ILE A 20 1.39 -9.52 3.59
CA ILE A 20 1.52 -9.74 5.04
C ILE A 20 2.62 -10.75 5.37
N PRO A 21 2.67 -11.96 4.74
CA PRO A 21 3.76 -12.89 4.96
C PRO A 21 5.13 -12.30 4.57
N GLY A 22 5.20 -11.59 3.45
CA GLY A 22 6.43 -10.92 3.02
C GLY A 22 6.93 -9.89 4.02
N PHE A 23 6.06 -9.02 4.52
CA PHE A 23 6.43 -8.05 5.55
C PHE A 23 6.89 -8.71 6.86
N LYS A 24 6.20 -9.76 7.28
CA LYS A 24 6.57 -10.50 8.50
C LYS A 24 7.91 -11.24 8.40
N ALA A 25 8.39 -11.52 7.21
CA ALA A 25 9.69 -12.14 6.97
C ALA A 25 10.85 -11.12 7.03
N ILE A 26 10.56 -9.83 7.07
CA ILE A 26 11.57 -8.77 7.13
C ILE A 26 11.76 -8.34 8.59
N GLU A 27 13.00 -8.33 9.04
CA GLU A 27 13.35 -7.81 10.37
C GLU A 27 12.97 -6.32 10.50
N ASN A 28 12.58 -5.92 11.71
CA ASN A 28 12.23 -4.54 12.03
C ASN A 28 11.01 -3.98 11.26
N ILE A 29 10.08 -4.83 10.81
CA ILE A 29 8.78 -4.44 10.30
C ILE A 29 7.69 -4.76 11.33
N GLU A 30 6.79 -3.81 11.58
CA GLU A 30 5.61 -3.98 12.40
C GLU A 30 4.35 -3.66 11.59
N LEU A 31 3.40 -4.60 11.55
CA LEU A 31 2.06 -4.34 11.01
C LEU A 31 1.22 -3.68 12.12
N SER A 32 1.17 -2.35 12.12
CA SER A 32 0.65 -1.57 13.24
C SER A 32 -0.85 -1.31 13.17
N ALA A 33 -1.41 -1.19 11.97
CA ALA A 33 -2.83 -0.88 11.80
C ALA A 33 -3.43 -1.52 10.55
N VAL A 34 -4.75 -1.75 10.58
CA VAL A 34 -5.50 -2.23 9.41
C VAL A 34 -6.85 -1.51 9.28
N ALA A 35 -7.20 -1.14 8.05
CA ALA A 35 -8.52 -0.64 7.66
C ALA A 35 -9.00 -1.35 6.39
N ASN A 36 -10.13 -2.04 6.52
CA ASN A 36 -10.88 -2.62 5.40
C ASN A 36 -12.20 -1.86 5.20
N ARG A 37 -12.98 -2.29 4.21
CA ARG A 37 -14.30 -1.71 3.93
C ARG A 37 -15.28 -1.81 5.10
N SER A 38 -15.15 -2.84 5.94
CA SER A 38 -15.96 -3.01 7.15
C SER A 38 -15.08 -3.23 8.38
N MET A 39 -15.58 -2.81 9.53
CA MET A 39 -14.94 -3.04 10.82
C MET A 39 -14.76 -4.53 11.12
N GLU A 40 -15.75 -5.35 10.77
CA GLU A 40 -15.70 -6.79 10.94
C GLU A 40 -14.53 -7.41 10.16
N SER A 41 -14.39 -7.06 8.87
CA SER A 41 -13.28 -7.53 8.04
C SER A 41 -11.93 -7.04 8.57
N SER A 42 -11.86 -5.81 9.07
CA SER A 42 -10.63 -5.28 9.68
C SER A 42 -10.25 -6.07 10.95
N LYS A 43 -11.21 -6.33 11.83
CA LYS A 43 -11.00 -7.12 13.06
C LYS A 43 -10.55 -8.55 12.75
N LYS A 44 -11.11 -9.18 11.71
CA LYS A 44 -10.71 -10.52 11.27
C LYS A 44 -9.24 -10.56 10.86
N ILE A 45 -8.79 -9.61 10.05
CA ILE A 45 -7.38 -9.49 9.65
C ILE A 45 -6.49 -9.21 10.86
N ALA A 46 -6.91 -8.30 11.73
CA ALA A 46 -6.15 -7.97 12.93
C ALA A 46 -5.91 -9.19 13.82
N ALA A 47 -6.96 -9.98 14.06
CA ALA A 47 -6.87 -11.20 14.87
C ALA A 47 -6.01 -12.29 14.19
N GLU A 48 -6.17 -12.49 12.88
CA GLU A 48 -5.44 -13.51 12.11
C GLU A 48 -3.94 -13.25 12.05
N PHE A 49 -3.54 -11.98 11.92
CA PHE A 49 -2.15 -11.60 11.69
C PHE A 49 -1.47 -10.86 12.85
N GLY A 50 -2.18 -10.66 13.95
CA GLY A 50 -1.64 -9.98 15.13
C GLY A 50 -1.42 -8.47 14.91
N VAL A 51 -2.25 -7.82 14.08
CA VAL A 51 -2.19 -6.36 13.88
C VAL A 51 -2.82 -5.67 15.09
N ARG A 52 -2.10 -4.73 15.72
CA ARG A 52 -2.53 -4.14 17.00
C ARG A 52 -3.78 -3.26 16.87
N ASN A 53 -3.85 -2.44 15.84
CA ASN A 53 -4.87 -1.41 15.73
C ASN A 53 -5.83 -1.68 14.58
N VAL A 54 -7.11 -1.49 14.83
CA VAL A 54 -8.16 -1.57 13.81
C VAL A 54 -8.73 -0.17 13.62
N ALA A 55 -8.55 0.37 12.43
CA ALA A 55 -9.06 1.68 12.08
C ALA A 55 -10.45 1.59 11.44
N THR A 56 -11.32 2.56 11.72
CA THR A 56 -12.67 2.64 11.15
C THR A 56 -12.66 3.04 9.68
N ASN A 57 -11.63 3.79 9.27
CA ASN A 57 -11.40 4.11 7.86
C ASN A 57 -9.90 4.32 7.61
N TRP A 58 -9.51 4.33 6.36
CA TRP A 58 -8.11 4.44 5.93
C TRP A 58 -7.45 5.79 6.29
N ARG A 59 -8.23 6.87 6.44
CA ARG A 59 -7.69 8.18 6.81
C ARG A 59 -7.04 8.15 8.17
N HIS A 60 -7.63 7.45 9.14
CA HIS A 60 -7.04 7.31 10.47
C HIS A 60 -5.65 6.64 10.43
N ILE A 61 -5.40 5.76 9.45
CA ILE A 61 -4.06 5.17 9.27
C ILE A 61 -3.10 6.21 8.71
N ILE A 62 -3.52 6.95 7.69
CA ILE A 62 -2.67 7.94 7.00
C ILE A 62 -2.33 9.12 7.92
N GLU A 63 -3.29 9.60 8.68
CA GLU A 63 -3.14 10.73 9.60
C GLU A 63 -2.36 10.36 10.88
N ASN A 64 -2.17 9.08 11.16
CA ASN A 64 -1.44 8.63 12.34
C ASN A 64 0.07 8.88 12.18
N PRO A 65 0.69 9.73 13.02
CA PRO A 65 2.11 10.03 12.93
C PRO A 65 3.02 8.85 13.21
N ASP A 66 2.51 7.82 13.91
CA ASP A 66 3.28 6.61 14.24
C ASP A 66 3.40 5.62 13.08
N ILE A 67 2.70 5.82 11.98
CA ILE A 67 2.80 4.99 10.77
C ILE A 67 3.86 5.58 9.84
N ASP A 68 4.82 4.77 9.41
CA ASP A 68 5.87 5.17 8.48
C ASP A 68 5.48 4.90 7.02
N ALA A 69 4.77 3.79 6.77
CA ALA A 69 4.42 3.35 5.42
C ALA A 69 3.00 2.76 5.34
N VAL A 70 2.42 2.77 4.15
CA VAL A 70 1.13 2.12 3.89
C VAL A 70 1.21 1.13 2.74
N CYS A 71 0.56 -0.02 2.92
CA CYS A 71 0.30 -0.98 1.86
C CYS A 71 -1.17 -0.86 1.44
N ILE A 72 -1.40 -0.48 0.18
CA ILE A 72 -2.72 -0.23 -0.39
C ILE A 72 -3.13 -1.43 -1.24
N GLY A 73 -4.04 -2.26 -0.72
CA GLY A 73 -4.60 -3.44 -1.39
C GLY A 73 -6.11 -3.33 -1.61
N THR A 74 -6.60 -2.11 -1.83
CA THR A 74 -8.00 -1.81 -2.11
C THR A 74 -8.37 -2.13 -3.56
N TRP A 75 -9.62 -1.84 -3.94
CA TRP A 75 -10.01 -1.78 -5.33
C TRP A 75 -9.35 -0.59 -6.05
N PRO A 76 -9.06 -0.69 -7.36
CA PRO A 76 -8.30 0.33 -8.10
C PRO A 76 -8.84 1.76 -8.02
N TYR A 77 -10.15 1.95 -7.87
CA TYR A 77 -10.75 3.28 -7.73
C TYR A 77 -10.34 4.02 -6.45
N MET A 78 -9.76 3.31 -5.47
CA MET A 78 -9.22 3.91 -4.25
C MET A 78 -7.70 4.11 -4.29
N HIS A 79 -6.98 3.55 -5.26
CA HIS A 79 -5.52 3.62 -5.30
C HIS A 79 -5.03 5.06 -5.41
N CYS A 80 -5.54 5.83 -6.36
CA CYS A 80 -5.13 7.21 -6.56
C CYS A 80 -5.41 8.10 -5.33
N PRO A 81 -6.64 8.20 -4.80
CA PRO A 81 -6.91 9.07 -3.65
C PRO A 81 -6.12 8.68 -2.39
N ILE A 82 -5.94 7.38 -2.14
CA ILE A 82 -5.19 6.93 -0.96
C ILE A 82 -3.69 7.19 -1.13
N THR A 83 -3.13 6.92 -2.30
CA THR A 83 -1.70 7.17 -2.58
C THR A 83 -1.35 8.65 -2.44
N ILE A 84 -2.16 9.53 -3.02
CA ILE A 84 -1.94 10.99 -2.92
C ILE A 84 -1.99 11.42 -1.45
N ALA A 85 -3.05 11.04 -0.74
CA ALA A 85 -3.19 11.39 0.67
C ALA A 85 -2.05 10.83 1.54
N ALA A 86 -1.56 9.62 1.26
CA ALA A 86 -0.44 9.03 1.99
C ALA A 86 0.86 9.82 1.77
N LEU A 87 1.19 10.15 0.54
CA LEU A 87 2.38 10.94 0.22
C LEU A 87 2.31 12.34 0.81
N GLU A 88 1.15 13.01 0.76
CA GLU A 88 0.93 14.32 1.37
C GLU A 88 1.05 14.29 2.91
N ASN A 89 0.76 13.14 3.54
CA ASN A 89 0.95 12.89 4.96
C ASN A 89 2.30 12.21 5.29
N GLN A 90 3.29 12.33 4.40
CA GLN A 90 4.65 11.87 4.64
C GLN A 90 4.78 10.36 4.89
N LYS A 91 3.94 9.54 4.21
CA LYS A 91 4.00 8.09 4.28
C LYS A 91 4.62 7.49 3.01
N HIS A 92 5.50 6.53 3.17
CA HIS A 92 5.91 5.66 2.07
C HIS A 92 4.73 4.82 1.61
N VAL A 93 4.67 4.50 0.32
CA VAL A 93 3.54 3.80 -0.30
C VAL A 93 3.98 2.58 -1.08
N LEU A 94 3.34 1.44 -0.80
CA LEU A 94 3.26 0.29 -1.70
C LEU A 94 1.81 0.13 -2.15
N CYS A 95 1.54 0.34 -3.43
CA CYS A 95 0.19 0.25 -3.99
C CYS A 95 0.07 -0.95 -4.93
N GLU A 96 -1.01 -1.72 -4.78
CA GLU A 96 -1.32 -2.85 -5.64
C GLU A 96 -1.57 -2.44 -7.09
N ALA A 97 -1.34 -3.39 -8.00
CA ALA A 97 -1.77 -3.29 -9.38
C ALA A 97 -3.32 -3.38 -9.43
N ARG A 98 -3.95 -2.71 -10.31
CA ARG A 98 -3.53 -1.73 -11.30
C ARG A 98 -3.34 -0.37 -10.64
N MET A 99 -2.33 0.37 -11.06
CA MET A 99 -1.94 1.65 -10.46
C MET A 99 -3.13 2.61 -10.24
N ALA A 100 -4.00 2.76 -11.23
CA ALA A 100 -5.09 3.73 -11.22
C ALA A 100 -6.22 3.29 -12.16
N LEU A 101 -7.37 3.97 -12.15
CA LEU A 101 -8.46 3.72 -13.08
C LEU A 101 -8.18 4.22 -14.50
N ASN A 102 -7.40 5.29 -14.63
CA ASN A 102 -7.14 5.96 -15.90
C ASN A 102 -5.82 6.75 -15.86
N ALA A 103 -5.38 7.20 -17.03
CA ALA A 103 -4.12 7.95 -17.18
C ALA A 103 -4.10 9.26 -16.35
N ARG A 104 -5.22 9.96 -16.22
CA ARG A 104 -5.30 11.20 -15.42
C ARG A 104 -4.98 10.93 -13.95
N GLU A 105 -5.50 9.87 -13.38
CA GLU A 105 -5.17 9.46 -12.02
C GLU A 105 -3.70 9.03 -11.89
N ALA A 106 -3.20 8.25 -12.84
CA ALA A 106 -1.81 7.83 -12.86
C ALA A 106 -0.86 9.03 -12.89
N HIS A 107 -1.12 10.03 -13.76
CA HIS A 107 -0.32 11.25 -13.78
C HIS A 107 -0.35 12.01 -12.45
N LYS A 108 -1.52 12.12 -11.80
CA LYS A 108 -1.60 12.75 -10.46
C LYS A 108 -0.75 12.02 -9.42
N MET A 109 -0.77 10.69 -9.43
CA MET A 109 0.05 9.89 -8.52
C MET A 109 1.55 10.12 -8.77
N VAL A 110 1.98 10.10 -10.04
CA VAL A 110 3.38 10.38 -10.43
C VAL A 110 3.79 11.79 -10.04
N ASP A 111 2.96 12.80 -10.31
CA ASP A 111 3.27 14.18 -9.96
C ASP A 111 3.38 14.39 -8.45
N THR A 112 2.51 13.73 -7.67
CA THR A 112 2.59 13.78 -6.21
C THR A 112 3.84 13.07 -5.69
N SER A 113 4.21 11.93 -6.27
CA SER A 113 5.47 11.25 -5.93
C SER A 113 6.70 12.12 -6.22
N ARG A 114 6.74 12.79 -7.37
CA ARG A 114 7.83 13.71 -7.74
C ARG A 114 7.95 14.92 -6.80
N LYS A 115 6.84 15.40 -6.24
CA LYS A 115 6.84 16.48 -5.23
C LYS A 115 7.35 16.01 -3.87
N ASN A 116 7.40 14.71 -3.63
CA ASN A 116 7.86 14.09 -2.38
C ASN A 116 9.02 13.10 -2.65
N PRO A 117 10.16 13.55 -3.19
CA PRO A 117 11.23 12.67 -3.69
C PRO A 117 11.97 11.90 -2.60
N HIS A 118 11.77 12.26 -1.33
CA HIS A 118 12.31 11.57 -0.17
C HIS A 118 11.45 10.38 0.27
N LEU A 119 10.25 10.22 -0.30
CA LEU A 119 9.35 9.10 -0.02
C LEU A 119 9.45 8.04 -1.10
N VAL A 120 9.36 6.79 -0.69
CA VAL A 120 9.22 5.67 -1.62
C VAL A 120 7.75 5.54 -1.99
N ALA A 121 7.45 5.61 -3.29
CA ALA A 121 6.14 5.34 -3.83
C ALA A 121 6.28 4.27 -4.92
N GLN A 122 5.82 3.07 -4.64
CA GLN A 122 5.99 1.93 -5.52
C GLN A 122 4.65 1.27 -5.84
N ILE A 123 4.48 0.91 -7.12
CA ILE A 123 3.39 0.06 -7.57
C ILE A 123 3.89 -1.39 -7.60
N VAL A 124 3.08 -2.32 -7.11
CA VAL A 124 3.39 -3.74 -7.20
C VAL A 124 3.49 -4.14 -8.66
N PRO A 125 4.63 -4.70 -9.11
CA PRO A 125 4.80 -5.11 -10.50
C PRO A 125 3.94 -6.33 -10.83
N ALA A 126 3.72 -6.56 -12.12
CA ALA A 126 3.13 -7.81 -12.59
C ALA A 126 4.00 -9.01 -12.13
N PRO A 127 3.39 -10.11 -11.67
CA PRO A 127 4.14 -11.25 -11.15
C PRO A 127 4.80 -12.10 -12.26
N HIS A 128 4.62 -11.72 -13.51
CA HIS A 128 5.13 -12.44 -14.69
C HIS A 128 5.60 -11.42 -15.73
N THR A 129 6.55 -11.81 -16.55
CA THR A 129 7.00 -11.09 -17.73
C THR A 129 6.34 -11.66 -18.98
N LEU A 130 6.20 -10.84 -20.01
CA LEU A 130 5.74 -11.29 -21.31
C LEU A 130 6.92 -11.80 -22.14
N ALA A 131 6.68 -12.78 -23.01
CA ALA A 131 7.73 -13.33 -23.88
C ALA A 131 8.36 -12.27 -24.83
N ILE A 132 7.67 -11.14 -25.02
CA ILE A 132 8.10 -10.02 -25.87
C ILE A 132 8.76 -8.86 -25.10
N ASP A 133 8.96 -8.99 -23.80
CA ASP A 133 9.52 -7.91 -22.96
C ASP A 133 10.87 -7.42 -23.50
N GLN A 134 11.75 -8.35 -23.90
CA GLN A 134 13.04 -8.01 -24.48
C GLN A 134 12.89 -7.20 -25.78
N THR A 135 11.97 -7.58 -26.65
CA THR A 135 11.70 -6.86 -27.91
C THR A 135 11.18 -5.45 -27.63
N ILE A 136 10.35 -5.26 -26.59
CA ILE A 136 9.85 -3.94 -26.20
C ILE A 136 10.97 -3.04 -25.69
N ILE A 137 11.94 -3.60 -24.97
CA ILE A 137 13.09 -2.84 -24.44
C ILE A 137 14.03 -2.39 -25.57
N GLU A 138 14.11 -3.17 -26.66
CA GLU A 138 15.00 -2.91 -27.79
C GLU A 138 14.42 -1.95 -28.85
N LEU A 139 13.12 -1.59 -28.73
CA LEU A 139 12.43 -0.62 -29.62
C LEU A 139 12.53 0.81 -29.06
#